data_69579b89a4b083a318bc147ac3b814c0
#
_entry.id   69579b89a4b083a318bc147ac3b814c0
#
_cell.length_a   1.000
_cell.length_b   1.000
_cell.length_c   1.000
_cell.angle_alpha   90.00
_cell.angle_beta   90.00
_cell.angle_gamma   90.00
#
_symmetry.space_group_name_H-M   'P 1'
#
loop_
_entity.id
_entity.type
_entity.pdbx_description
1 polymer ?
#
loop_
_entity_poly.entity_id
_entity_poly.type
_entity_poly.pdbx_seq_one_letter_code
_entity_poly.pdbx_strand_id
1 'polypeptide(L)'
;MVRTVAWRTGACRSSGLRAKAVLPNERSFQNAAKSNNLDLMEKLFDKKVNINAVNNMNSTALHFAVGANHLSAVDFLLNHKARVDVADKHGLTVIHLAAWSGGLEIMLLLVRAGADQRAKNQDGMNALHFAAQSNNVRIVEYLIQDLHLKELDQPDEKGRKPFLLAAERGHVEMIEKLVFLNLRTSEKDKEGNTALHLAAKHGHSPAVRVLLTQWQEINETNEKGETPFFLAVEGGHEECCKVLAAAGSDINIPNQLNITALQTATRKGHASLVSFLLSEHVDLHPKVEPKESPLHLAVLNNHVTVVNSLLSARHDTDALDQRRQTPLHVAADLGHVELVEALLQASCDLKAIDKQGKTALAVASRSNHSLVVDMLIKAERYYAWREEHGESSRDPSVSFPLTFKQDHSVETRHIRRLLWNLAYRQLKAGEWQRLARSWNFTDEQIRAIEEQWSGKESFREHGYRALLIWLHGALLTQAAPVKHLYEELVRAGFPELAEKIRQFKSEADSRPKKCAVS
;
A
#
# COMPACT_ATOMS: atom_id res chain seq x y z
N MET A 1 24.63 14.88 6.87
CA MET A 1 23.86 15.22 5.65
C MET A 1 22.83 16.27 6.03
N VAL A 2 23.04 17.51 5.63
CA VAL A 2 22.16 18.64 5.93
C VAL A 2 20.87 18.47 5.12
N ARG A 3 19.77 18.11 5.78
CA ARG A 3 18.46 18.10 5.13
C ARG A 3 17.97 19.54 5.02
N THR A 4 18.08 20.10 3.83
CA THR A 4 17.40 21.34 3.45
C THR A 4 15.89 21.13 3.56
N VAL A 5 15.26 21.83 4.50
CA VAL A 5 13.79 21.87 4.60
C VAL A 5 13.26 22.62 3.38
N ALA A 6 12.67 21.89 2.44
CA ALA A 6 11.97 22.47 1.31
C ALA A 6 10.65 23.05 1.82
N TRP A 7 10.53 24.35 1.82
CA TRP A 7 9.30 25.08 2.05
C TRP A 7 8.28 24.76 0.94
N ARG A 8 7.27 23.93 1.24
CA ARG A 8 6.17 23.69 0.32
C ARG A 8 5.36 24.99 0.18
N THR A 9 5.45 25.61 -0.97
CA THR A 9 4.60 26.74 -1.37
C THR A 9 3.19 26.22 -1.68
N GLY A 10 2.30 26.27 -0.69
CA GLY A 10 0.86 26.18 -0.92
C GLY A 10 0.36 27.50 -1.52
N ALA A 11 -0.18 27.46 -2.72
CA ALA A 11 -0.77 28.60 -3.36
C ALA A 11 -2.09 28.99 -2.66
N CYS A 12 -2.03 29.98 -1.77
CA CYS A 12 -3.21 30.64 -1.22
C CYS A 12 -3.46 31.93 -2.01
N ARG A 13 -4.57 31.99 -2.74
CA ARG A 13 -5.07 33.22 -3.37
C ARG A 13 -5.60 34.12 -2.26
N SER A 14 -4.92 35.21 -1.98
CA SER A 14 -5.45 36.30 -1.17
C SER A 14 -5.27 37.65 -1.86
N SER A 15 -6.34 38.39 -1.81
CA SER A 15 -6.61 39.76 -2.26
C SER A 15 -5.49 40.77 -2.06
N GLY A 16 -5.34 41.59 -3.07
CA GLY A 16 -4.45 42.72 -3.30
C GLY A 16 -4.14 43.67 -2.13
N LEU A 17 -2.92 43.53 -1.64
CA LEU A 17 -2.09 44.61 -1.14
C LEU A 17 -0.70 44.38 -1.77
N ARG A 18 -0.26 45.28 -2.65
CA ARG A 18 1.09 45.25 -3.25
C ARG A 18 2.11 45.26 -2.09
N ALA A 19 2.69 44.08 -1.80
CA ALA A 19 3.85 43.98 -0.94
C ALA A 19 4.95 44.88 -1.53
N LYS A 20 5.50 45.79 -0.71
CA LYS A 20 6.65 46.62 -1.11
C LYS A 20 7.78 45.63 -1.48
N ALA A 21 8.25 45.68 -2.73
CA ALA A 21 9.36 44.87 -3.17
C ALA A 21 10.58 45.21 -2.30
N VAL A 22 11.24 44.19 -1.73
CA VAL A 22 12.50 44.34 -0.99
C VAL A 22 13.54 44.95 -1.92
N LEU A 23 14.21 46.00 -1.47
CA LEU A 23 15.26 46.66 -2.23
C LEU A 23 16.42 45.66 -2.51
N PRO A 24 17.12 45.75 -3.66
CA PRO A 24 18.19 44.80 -4.01
C PRO A 24 19.25 44.65 -2.92
N ASN A 25 19.66 45.76 -2.28
CA ASN A 25 20.66 45.73 -1.20
C ASN A 25 20.11 45.04 0.07
N GLU A 26 18.85 45.24 0.41
CA GLU A 26 18.20 44.58 1.54
C GLU A 26 18.10 43.07 1.34
N ARG A 27 17.76 42.64 0.11
CA ARG A 27 17.75 41.22 -0.28
C ARG A 27 19.15 40.61 -0.20
N SER A 28 20.17 41.35 -0.66
CA SER A 28 21.56 40.93 -0.57
C SER A 28 22.01 40.79 0.90
N PHE A 29 21.56 41.71 1.77
CA PHE A 29 21.84 41.68 3.19
C PHE A 29 21.19 40.46 3.90
N GLN A 30 19.93 40.14 3.55
CA GLN A 30 19.26 38.96 4.05
C GLN A 30 19.97 37.65 3.61
N ASN A 31 20.43 37.60 2.35
CA ASN A 31 21.22 36.48 1.86
C ASN A 31 22.58 36.36 2.54
N ALA A 32 23.25 37.49 2.79
CA ALA A 32 24.51 37.52 3.52
C ALA A 32 24.36 36.98 4.96
N ALA A 33 23.28 37.37 5.65
CA ALA A 33 22.93 36.85 6.97
C ALA A 33 22.64 35.34 6.92
N LYS A 34 21.94 34.86 5.90
CA LYS A 34 21.65 33.43 5.68
C LYS A 34 22.91 32.60 5.41
N SER A 35 23.93 33.17 4.81
CA SER A 35 25.20 32.49 4.46
C SER A 35 26.36 32.81 5.43
N ASN A 36 26.10 33.53 6.52
CA ASN A 36 27.11 33.98 7.50
C ASN A 36 28.25 34.80 6.88
N ASN A 37 27.97 35.59 5.85
CA ASN A 37 28.95 36.41 5.19
C ASN A 37 29.05 37.80 5.86
N LEU A 38 29.83 37.88 6.94
CA LEU A 38 29.97 39.09 7.76
C LEU A 38 30.55 40.27 6.98
N ASP A 39 31.56 40.04 6.13
CA ASP A 39 32.19 41.09 5.33
C ASP A 39 31.18 41.79 4.40
N LEU A 40 30.27 41.00 3.82
CA LEU A 40 29.21 41.55 2.98
C LEU A 40 28.15 42.26 3.81
N MET A 41 27.82 41.74 5.02
CA MET A 41 26.89 42.37 5.94
C MET A 41 27.41 43.75 6.38
N GLU A 42 28.67 43.87 6.76
CA GLU A 42 29.32 45.14 7.14
C GLU A 42 29.29 46.17 5.97
N LYS A 43 29.73 45.75 4.77
CA LYS A 43 29.73 46.61 3.57
C LYS A 43 28.33 47.11 3.20
N LEU A 44 27.28 46.28 3.38
CA LEU A 44 25.93 46.68 3.08
C LEU A 44 25.34 47.55 4.20
N PHE A 45 25.70 47.29 5.45
CA PHE A 45 25.31 48.12 6.61
C PHE A 45 25.85 49.54 6.49
N ASP A 46 27.12 49.73 6.08
CA ASP A 46 27.73 51.03 5.80
C ASP A 46 26.98 51.81 4.73
N LYS A 47 26.32 51.12 3.78
CA LYS A 47 25.41 51.71 2.78
C LYS A 47 24.02 52.05 3.30
N LYS A 48 23.85 52.04 4.65
CA LYS A 48 22.60 52.35 5.37
C LYS A 48 21.40 51.50 4.94
N VAL A 49 21.64 50.17 4.69
CA VAL A 49 20.56 49.22 4.46
C VAL A 49 19.69 49.12 5.70
N ASN A 50 18.37 48.99 5.51
CA ASN A 50 17.46 48.77 6.63
C ASN A 50 17.64 47.34 7.16
N ILE A 51 18.25 47.21 8.34
CA ILE A 51 18.51 45.92 9.01
C ILE A 51 17.24 45.14 9.34
N ASN A 52 16.10 45.86 9.51
CA ASN A 52 14.80 45.29 9.81
C ASN A 52 13.90 45.16 8.58
N ALA A 53 14.46 45.30 7.37
CA ALA A 53 13.71 45.07 6.13
C ALA A 53 13.13 43.67 6.10
N VAL A 54 11.88 43.57 5.68
CA VAL A 54 11.13 42.31 5.60
C VAL A 54 10.94 41.90 4.14
N ASN A 55 11.06 40.59 3.89
CA ASN A 55 10.77 40.02 2.57
C ASN A 55 9.25 39.77 2.38
N ASN A 56 8.88 39.12 1.27
CA ASN A 56 7.50 38.76 0.96
C ASN A 56 6.85 37.82 1.98
N MET A 57 7.66 37.12 2.79
CA MET A 57 7.19 36.27 3.88
C MET A 57 7.20 37.00 5.24
N ASN A 58 7.43 38.29 5.26
CA ASN A 58 7.61 39.12 6.45
C ASN A 58 8.83 38.69 7.32
N SER A 59 9.83 38.00 6.74
CA SER A 59 11.04 37.57 7.41
C SER A 59 12.14 38.60 7.30
N THR A 60 12.88 38.87 8.39
CA THR A 60 14.04 39.77 8.46
C THR A 60 15.35 39.02 8.25
N ALA A 61 16.47 39.73 8.13
CA ALA A 61 17.81 39.18 8.13
C ALA A 61 18.07 38.30 9.39
N LEU A 62 17.55 38.72 10.55
CA LEU A 62 17.69 37.97 11.80
C LEU A 62 16.98 36.63 11.75
N HIS A 63 15.81 36.51 11.10
CA HIS A 63 15.15 35.22 10.88
C HIS A 63 16.04 34.27 10.09
N PHE A 64 16.70 34.75 9.06
CA PHE A 64 17.59 33.90 8.24
C PHE A 64 18.84 33.47 8.98
N ALA A 65 19.47 34.38 9.72
CA ALA A 65 20.67 34.06 10.50
C ALA A 65 20.37 33.04 11.61
N VAL A 66 19.26 33.21 12.33
CA VAL A 66 18.81 32.30 13.40
C VAL A 66 18.40 30.95 12.82
N GLY A 67 17.58 30.93 11.76
CA GLY A 67 17.12 29.69 11.12
C GLY A 67 18.27 28.88 10.51
N ALA A 68 19.37 29.54 10.10
CA ALA A 68 20.58 28.90 9.62
C ALA A 68 21.60 28.58 10.76
N ASN A 69 21.28 28.91 12.00
CA ASN A 69 22.11 28.72 13.18
C ASN A 69 23.49 29.40 13.10
N HIS A 70 23.54 30.62 12.55
CA HIS A 70 24.78 31.40 12.37
C HIS A 70 24.97 32.40 13.52
N LEU A 71 25.67 31.97 14.56
CA LEU A 71 25.89 32.75 15.78
C LEU A 71 26.51 34.13 15.49
N SER A 72 27.56 34.18 14.66
CA SER A 72 28.28 35.44 14.34
C SER A 72 27.41 36.46 13.62
N ALA A 73 26.56 36.00 12.68
CA ALA A 73 25.63 36.86 11.99
C ALA A 73 24.49 37.35 12.93
N VAL A 74 24.04 36.49 13.85
CA VAL A 74 23.06 36.86 14.88
C VAL A 74 23.65 37.92 15.82
N ASP A 75 24.86 37.71 16.33
CA ASP A 75 25.56 38.65 17.20
C ASP A 75 25.74 40.03 16.52
N PHE A 76 26.21 40.00 15.25
CA PHE A 76 26.30 41.22 14.42
C PHE A 76 24.99 41.97 14.35
N LEU A 77 23.88 41.26 14.02
CA LEU A 77 22.56 41.85 13.87
C LEU A 77 22.01 42.46 15.20
N LEU A 78 22.19 41.74 16.32
CA LEU A 78 21.75 42.20 17.64
C LEU A 78 22.57 43.41 18.13
N ASN A 79 23.89 43.44 17.92
CA ASN A 79 24.72 44.58 18.24
C ASN A 79 24.35 45.85 17.46
N HIS A 80 23.76 45.64 16.25
CA HIS A 80 23.25 46.74 15.42
C HIS A 80 21.74 46.97 15.64
N LYS A 81 21.18 46.51 16.77
CA LYS A 81 19.79 46.72 17.20
C LYS A 81 18.73 46.20 16.24
N ALA A 82 18.97 45.03 15.65
CA ALA A 82 17.93 44.30 14.91
C ALA A 82 16.76 43.98 15.85
N ARG A 83 15.55 44.14 15.35
CA ARG A 83 14.31 43.83 16.07
C ARG A 83 14.11 42.35 16.25
N VAL A 84 13.86 41.91 17.48
CA VAL A 84 13.61 40.50 17.84
C VAL A 84 12.13 40.12 17.91
N ASP A 85 11.22 41.13 17.85
CA ASP A 85 9.78 41.00 18.02
C ASP A 85 9.00 40.81 16.70
N VAL A 86 9.72 40.80 15.56
CA VAL A 86 9.08 40.64 14.26
C VAL A 86 8.63 39.20 14.08
N ALA A 87 7.37 39.00 13.66
CA ALA A 87 6.82 37.71 13.28
C ALA A 87 6.70 37.61 11.74
N ASP A 88 6.98 36.46 11.18
CA ASP A 88 6.77 36.19 9.78
C ASP A 88 5.27 35.99 9.45
N LYS A 89 4.94 35.67 8.20
CA LYS A 89 3.56 35.41 7.76
C LYS A 89 2.87 34.23 8.43
N HIS A 90 3.64 33.34 9.04
CA HIS A 90 3.12 32.17 9.78
C HIS A 90 3.10 32.44 11.29
N GLY A 91 3.42 33.66 11.71
CA GLY A 91 3.54 34.03 13.10
C GLY A 91 4.84 33.53 13.76
N LEU A 92 5.82 33.07 12.98
CA LEU A 92 7.11 32.61 13.50
C LEU A 92 7.97 33.80 13.88
N THR A 93 8.44 33.81 15.11
CA THR A 93 9.44 34.77 15.63
C THR A 93 10.83 34.10 15.65
N VAL A 94 11.85 34.88 15.89
CA VAL A 94 13.24 34.38 16.02
C VAL A 94 13.41 33.34 17.12
N ILE A 95 12.62 33.41 18.19
CA ILE A 95 12.62 32.42 19.30
C ILE A 95 12.16 31.05 18.79
N HIS A 96 11.12 30.98 17.98
CA HIS A 96 10.66 29.73 17.37
C HIS A 96 11.74 29.09 16.48
N LEU A 97 12.42 29.94 15.67
CA LEU A 97 13.49 29.48 14.79
C LEU A 97 14.73 29.01 15.57
N ALA A 98 15.10 29.69 16.66
CA ALA A 98 16.19 29.25 17.54
C ALA A 98 15.86 27.90 18.22
N ALA A 99 14.60 27.73 18.67
CA ALA A 99 14.14 26.47 19.24
C ALA A 99 14.16 25.33 18.22
N TRP A 100 13.82 25.60 16.97
CA TRP A 100 13.87 24.64 15.87
C TRP A 100 15.30 24.30 15.44
N SER A 101 16.18 25.32 15.28
CA SER A 101 17.56 25.13 14.80
C SER A 101 18.50 24.50 15.83
N GLY A 102 18.15 24.53 17.10
CA GLY A 102 18.93 23.95 18.19
C GLY A 102 20.09 24.82 18.70
N GLY A 103 20.16 26.07 18.29
CA GLY A 103 21.21 27.01 18.70
C GLY A 103 20.98 27.55 20.12
N LEU A 104 21.45 26.85 21.14
CA LEU A 104 21.32 27.31 22.53
C LEU A 104 21.98 28.67 22.76
N GLU A 105 23.17 28.91 22.24
CA GLU A 105 23.88 30.18 22.36
C GLU A 105 23.08 31.31 21.69
N ILE A 106 22.49 31.05 20.53
CA ILE A 106 21.61 31.99 19.84
C ILE A 106 20.35 32.25 20.69
N MET A 107 19.77 31.22 21.26
CA MET A 107 18.61 31.37 22.15
C MET A 107 18.94 32.28 23.34
N LEU A 108 20.09 32.07 23.97
CA LEU A 108 20.56 32.92 25.07
C LEU A 108 20.72 34.39 24.64
N LEU A 109 21.31 34.66 23.47
CA LEU A 109 21.45 36.01 22.94
C LEU A 109 20.11 36.67 22.68
N LEU A 110 19.17 35.94 22.06
CA LEU A 110 17.83 36.45 21.77
C LEU A 110 17.03 36.78 23.03
N VAL A 111 17.10 35.94 24.07
CA VAL A 111 16.47 36.17 25.36
C VAL A 111 17.07 37.41 26.03
N ARG A 112 18.39 37.60 26.03
CA ARG A 112 19.07 38.80 26.54
C ARG A 112 18.68 40.06 25.76
N ALA A 113 18.41 39.91 24.45
CA ALA A 113 17.95 41.01 23.60
C ALA A 113 16.45 41.33 23.79
N GLY A 114 15.75 40.61 24.68
CA GLY A 114 14.34 40.87 25.03
C GLY A 114 13.33 40.18 24.10
N ALA A 115 13.71 39.12 23.40
CA ALA A 115 12.77 38.33 22.62
C ALA A 115 11.75 37.61 23.51
N ASP A 116 10.47 37.60 23.11
CA ASP A 116 9.38 37.00 23.89
C ASP A 116 9.41 35.46 23.78
N GLN A 117 9.75 34.81 24.90
CA GLN A 117 9.81 33.35 24.99
C GLN A 117 8.42 32.68 25.00
N ARG A 118 7.36 33.45 25.29
CA ARG A 118 5.95 32.96 25.32
C ARG A 118 5.22 33.14 24.02
N ALA A 119 5.88 33.72 23.02
CA ALA A 119 5.28 33.92 21.70
C ALA A 119 4.70 32.63 21.13
N LYS A 120 3.54 32.72 20.49
CA LYS A 120 2.89 31.62 19.77
C LYS A 120 2.80 31.99 18.29
N ASN A 121 2.99 31.01 17.43
CA ASN A 121 2.74 31.15 15.99
C ASN A 121 1.23 31.04 15.66
N GLN A 122 0.87 31.08 14.39
CA GLN A 122 -0.53 30.96 13.94
C GLN A 122 -1.17 29.60 14.28
N ASP A 123 -0.38 28.54 14.42
CA ASP A 123 -0.85 27.20 14.82
C ASP A 123 -0.90 27.03 16.35
N GLY A 124 -0.69 28.08 17.13
CA GLY A 124 -0.66 28.06 18.59
C GLY A 124 0.60 27.44 19.19
N MET A 125 1.62 27.14 18.36
CA MET A 125 2.89 26.54 18.79
C MET A 125 3.84 27.59 19.37
N ASN A 126 4.46 27.27 20.51
CA ASN A 126 5.49 28.08 21.16
C ASN A 126 6.90 27.45 21.02
N ALA A 127 7.91 28.06 21.59
CA ALA A 127 9.29 27.58 21.52
C ALA A 127 9.48 26.14 22.02
N LEU A 128 8.72 25.73 23.05
CA LEU A 128 8.80 24.35 23.59
C LEU A 128 8.31 23.31 22.58
N HIS A 129 7.26 23.61 21.83
CA HIS A 129 6.77 22.76 20.73
C HIS A 129 7.84 22.56 19.66
N PHE A 130 8.48 23.66 19.22
CA PHE A 130 9.52 23.60 18.19
C PHE A 130 10.76 22.84 18.66
N ALA A 131 11.18 23.04 19.90
CA ALA A 131 12.31 22.32 20.48
C ALA A 131 12.03 20.82 20.61
N ALA A 132 10.81 20.44 21.06
CA ALA A 132 10.39 19.05 21.17
C ALA A 132 10.28 18.37 19.77
N GLN A 133 9.72 19.07 18.80
CA GLN A 133 9.57 18.56 17.44
C GLN A 133 10.90 18.36 16.70
N SER A 134 11.96 19.07 17.10
CA SER A 134 13.30 19.04 16.49
C SER A 134 14.34 18.29 17.31
N ASN A 135 13.96 17.65 18.41
CA ASN A 135 14.86 16.95 19.35
C ASN A 135 15.92 17.84 20.00
N ASN A 136 15.62 19.12 20.25
CA ASN A 136 16.58 20.05 20.84
C ASN A 136 16.49 20.03 22.37
N VAL A 137 16.98 18.95 22.98
CA VAL A 137 16.88 18.67 24.43
C VAL A 137 17.49 19.80 25.27
N ARG A 138 18.64 20.34 24.90
CA ARG A 138 19.31 21.44 25.65
C ARG A 138 18.47 22.71 25.69
N ILE A 139 17.71 23.00 24.66
CA ILE A 139 16.78 24.15 24.63
C ILE A 139 15.60 23.91 25.56
N VAL A 140 15.05 22.69 25.56
CA VAL A 140 13.98 22.30 26.49
C VAL A 140 14.46 22.44 27.94
N GLU A 141 15.68 21.96 28.27
CA GLU A 141 16.29 22.15 29.59
C GLU A 141 16.36 23.62 29.95
N TYR A 142 16.92 24.44 29.09
CA TYR A 142 17.04 25.88 29.32
C TYR A 142 15.69 26.56 29.56
N LEU A 143 14.70 26.30 28.73
CA LEU A 143 13.36 26.89 28.87
C LEU A 143 12.67 26.47 30.18
N ILE A 144 12.77 25.21 30.58
CA ILE A 144 12.04 24.65 31.71
C ILE A 144 12.81 24.77 33.05
N GLN A 145 14.12 24.49 33.04
CA GLN A 145 14.93 24.49 34.28
C GLN A 145 15.51 25.88 34.59
N ASP A 146 16.11 26.53 33.59
CA ASP A 146 16.79 27.81 33.82
C ASP A 146 15.81 29.00 33.83
N LEU A 147 14.88 29.02 32.88
CA LEU A 147 13.87 30.10 32.79
C LEU A 147 12.57 29.79 33.54
N HIS A 148 12.41 28.60 34.08
CA HIS A 148 11.22 28.14 34.83
C HIS A 148 9.88 28.31 34.10
N LEU A 149 9.87 28.23 32.75
CA LEU A 149 8.71 28.48 31.89
C LEU A 149 7.84 27.24 31.71
N LYS A 150 7.41 26.59 32.79
CA LYS A 150 6.51 25.42 32.75
C LYS A 150 5.17 25.70 32.07
N GLU A 151 4.72 26.94 32.08
CA GLU A 151 3.52 27.39 31.40
C GLU A 151 3.58 27.27 29.86
N LEU A 152 4.76 27.00 29.29
CA LEU A 152 4.88 26.68 27.85
C LEU A 152 4.34 25.30 27.49
N ASP A 153 4.09 24.42 28.48
CA ASP A 153 3.46 23.11 28.25
C ASP A 153 1.95 23.26 28.03
N GLN A 154 1.58 23.89 26.94
CA GLN A 154 0.21 24.15 26.51
C GLN A 154 -0.07 23.39 25.20
N PRO A 155 -1.32 23.06 24.91
CA PRO A 155 -1.67 22.49 23.62
C PRO A 155 -1.58 23.53 22.49
N ASP A 156 -1.18 23.07 21.30
CA ASP A 156 -1.29 23.82 20.05
C ASP A 156 -2.75 23.83 19.54
N GLU A 157 -3.02 24.42 18.37
CA GLU A 157 -4.37 24.45 17.79
C GLU A 157 -4.94 23.06 17.45
N LYS A 158 -4.09 22.05 17.30
CA LYS A 158 -4.49 20.65 17.11
C LYS A 158 -4.61 19.86 18.41
N GLY A 159 -4.46 20.53 19.55
CA GLY A 159 -4.49 19.91 20.87
C GLY A 159 -3.19 19.20 21.25
N ARG A 160 -2.11 19.33 20.46
CA ARG A 160 -0.87 18.62 20.70
C ARG A 160 0.02 19.40 21.67
N LYS A 161 0.39 18.76 22.76
CA LYS A 161 1.44 19.24 23.66
C LYS A 161 2.83 18.86 23.12
N PRO A 162 3.92 19.50 23.59
CA PRO A 162 5.29 19.18 23.16
C PRO A 162 5.63 17.70 23.24
N PHE A 163 5.14 16.98 24.26
CA PHE A 163 5.33 15.54 24.43
C PHE A 163 4.75 14.72 23.27
N LEU A 164 3.55 15.09 22.79
CA LEU A 164 2.91 14.43 21.64
C LEU A 164 3.71 14.65 20.36
N LEU A 165 4.29 15.84 20.16
CA LEU A 165 5.15 16.13 19.01
C LEU A 165 6.47 15.34 19.04
N ALA A 166 7.06 15.16 20.20
CA ALA A 166 8.24 14.32 20.37
C ALA A 166 7.93 12.84 20.01
N ALA A 167 6.77 12.35 20.45
CA ALA A 167 6.29 11.00 20.10
C ALA A 167 5.98 10.86 18.61
N GLU A 168 5.31 11.84 17.98
CA GLU A 168 5.01 11.90 16.55
C GLU A 168 6.28 11.81 15.69
N ARG A 169 7.39 12.38 16.18
CA ARG A 169 8.70 12.39 15.50
C ARG A 169 9.63 11.25 15.91
N GLY A 170 9.26 10.48 16.92
CA GLY A 170 10.07 9.36 17.41
C GLY A 170 11.34 9.79 18.16
N HIS A 171 11.37 10.95 18.76
CA HIS A 171 12.52 11.50 19.47
C HIS A 171 12.63 10.91 20.88
N VAL A 172 13.28 9.75 20.99
CA VAL A 172 13.41 8.98 22.24
C VAL A 172 14.03 9.82 23.35
N GLU A 173 15.18 10.44 23.10
CA GLU A 173 15.89 11.29 24.07
C GLU A 173 15.01 12.44 24.58
N MET A 174 14.25 13.05 23.68
CA MET A 174 13.30 14.10 24.03
C MET A 174 12.14 13.57 24.90
N ILE A 175 11.60 12.40 24.55
CA ILE A 175 10.53 11.76 25.32
C ILE A 175 11.02 11.48 26.75
N GLU A 176 12.20 10.87 26.90
CA GLU A 176 12.81 10.58 28.20
C GLU A 176 13.06 11.87 29.01
N LYS A 177 13.55 12.92 28.34
CA LYS A 177 13.78 14.21 28.98
C LYS A 177 12.49 14.88 29.45
N LEU A 178 11.44 14.89 28.63
CA LEU A 178 10.15 15.45 29.01
C LEU A 178 9.49 14.66 30.16
N VAL A 179 9.66 13.34 30.19
CA VAL A 179 9.26 12.50 31.34
C VAL A 179 10.02 12.92 32.60
N PHE A 180 11.34 13.07 32.52
CA PHE A 180 12.19 13.50 33.63
C PHE A 180 11.79 14.89 34.17
N LEU A 181 11.38 15.80 33.28
CA LEU A 181 10.92 17.16 33.65
C LEU A 181 9.47 17.21 34.12
N ASN A 182 8.78 16.07 34.29
CA ASN A 182 7.35 15.98 34.60
C ASN A 182 6.44 16.70 33.59
N LEU A 183 6.81 16.73 32.33
CA LEU A 183 6.04 17.27 31.21
C LEU A 183 5.41 16.19 30.35
N ARG A 184 5.39 14.93 30.83
CA ARG A 184 4.64 13.84 30.18
C ARG A 184 3.14 14.16 30.24
N THR A 185 2.41 13.82 29.20
CA THR A 185 0.97 14.01 29.16
C THR A 185 0.24 12.73 28.81
N SER A 186 -0.84 12.44 29.53
CA SER A 186 -1.87 11.48 29.14
C SER A 186 -2.96 12.14 28.30
N GLU A 187 -2.89 13.46 28.08
CA GLU A 187 -3.86 14.18 27.27
C GLU A 187 -3.75 13.75 25.80
N LYS A 188 -4.90 13.73 25.14
CA LYS A 188 -5.03 13.41 23.74
C LYS A 188 -5.01 14.67 22.88
N ASP A 189 -4.61 14.53 21.63
CA ASP A 189 -4.84 15.58 20.65
C ASP A 189 -6.34 15.70 20.27
N LYS A 190 -6.69 16.63 19.38
CA LYS A 190 -8.07 16.82 18.93
C LYS A 190 -8.65 15.65 18.12
N GLU A 191 -7.83 14.71 17.69
CA GLU A 191 -8.26 13.46 17.03
C GLU A 191 -8.38 12.31 18.04
N GLY A 192 -8.12 12.57 19.33
CA GLY A 192 -8.14 11.59 20.39
C GLY A 192 -6.88 10.72 20.44
N ASN A 193 -5.78 11.09 19.75
CA ASN A 193 -4.55 10.33 19.76
C ASN A 193 -3.71 10.60 21.02
N THR A 194 -3.21 9.56 21.64
CA THR A 194 -2.18 9.61 22.68
C THR A 194 -0.77 9.62 22.04
N ALA A 195 0.26 9.83 22.86
CA ALA A 195 1.65 9.70 22.40
C ALA A 195 1.93 8.34 21.76
N LEU A 196 1.35 7.26 22.31
CA LEU A 196 1.51 5.91 21.78
C LEU A 196 0.86 5.75 20.39
N HIS A 197 -0.33 6.35 20.17
CA HIS A 197 -0.96 6.39 18.85
C HIS A 197 -0.06 7.07 17.81
N LEU A 198 0.48 8.24 18.15
CA LEU A 198 1.30 9.02 17.21
C LEU A 198 2.63 8.32 16.89
N ALA A 199 3.31 7.77 17.89
CA ALA A 199 4.55 7.01 17.68
C ALA A 199 4.31 5.76 16.82
N ALA A 200 3.23 5.03 17.07
CA ALA A 200 2.84 3.83 16.32
C ALA A 200 2.44 4.15 14.87
N LYS A 201 1.63 5.21 14.68
CA LYS A 201 1.20 5.70 13.36
C LYS A 201 2.36 6.05 12.42
N HIS A 202 3.45 6.55 12.96
CA HIS A 202 4.63 6.98 12.19
C HIS A 202 5.79 5.97 12.20
N GLY A 203 5.60 4.80 12.83
CA GLY A 203 6.55 3.70 12.77
C GLY A 203 7.78 3.85 13.68
N HIS A 204 7.66 4.61 14.74
CA HIS A 204 8.77 4.88 15.66
C HIS A 204 8.87 3.81 16.76
N SER A 205 9.29 2.59 16.40
CA SER A 205 9.35 1.46 17.35
C SER A 205 10.20 1.70 18.60
N PRO A 206 11.36 2.42 18.55
CA PRO A 206 12.09 2.77 19.77
C PRO A 206 11.28 3.67 20.70
N ALA A 207 10.57 4.66 20.16
CA ALA A 207 9.70 5.53 20.96
C ALA A 207 8.51 4.76 21.54
N VAL A 208 7.91 3.85 20.77
CA VAL A 208 6.86 2.93 21.25
C VAL A 208 7.35 2.12 22.46
N ARG A 209 8.57 1.54 22.41
CA ARG A 209 9.15 0.80 23.53
C ARG A 209 9.26 1.65 24.80
N VAL A 210 9.77 2.86 24.67
CA VAL A 210 9.92 3.77 25.82
C VAL A 210 8.54 4.19 26.35
N LEU A 211 7.60 4.51 25.49
CA LEU A 211 6.24 4.90 25.90
C LEU A 211 5.54 3.76 26.65
N LEU A 212 5.69 2.49 26.22
CA LEU A 212 5.12 1.31 26.88
C LEU A 212 5.64 1.11 28.31
N THR A 213 6.84 1.59 28.64
CA THR A 213 7.33 1.57 30.03
C THR A 213 6.63 2.60 30.94
N GLN A 214 6.00 3.60 30.37
CA GLN A 214 5.36 4.71 31.06
C GLN A 214 3.83 4.58 31.14
N TRP A 215 3.21 3.81 30.25
CA TRP A 215 1.76 3.64 30.12
C TRP A 215 1.33 2.20 30.20
N GLN A 216 0.25 1.95 30.95
CA GLN A 216 -0.39 0.63 31.05
C GLN A 216 -1.58 0.46 30.10
N GLU A 217 -2.16 1.55 29.61
CA GLU A 217 -3.34 1.52 28.72
C GLU A 217 -2.95 1.41 27.25
N ILE A 218 -2.60 0.19 26.84
CA ILE A 218 -2.09 -0.10 25.49
C ILE A 218 -3.20 -0.07 24.43
N ASN A 219 -4.44 -0.39 24.83
CA ASN A 219 -5.58 -0.57 23.94
C ASN A 219 -6.52 0.65 23.92
N GLU A 220 -6.04 1.80 24.37
CA GLU A 220 -6.81 3.04 24.30
C GLU A 220 -7.17 3.37 22.86
N THR A 221 -8.37 3.94 22.63
CA THR A 221 -8.84 4.28 21.28
C THR A 221 -8.92 5.78 21.06
N ASN A 222 -8.62 6.21 19.83
CA ASN A 222 -8.83 7.59 19.38
C ASN A 222 -10.31 7.84 19.03
N GLU A 223 -10.65 9.04 18.53
CA GLU A 223 -12.02 9.40 18.13
C GLU A 223 -12.60 8.52 17.01
N LYS A 224 -11.77 7.84 16.23
CA LYS A 224 -12.20 6.88 15.18
C LYS A 224 -12.30 5.45 15.70
N GLY A 225 -12.06 5.22 16.98
CA GLY A 225 -12.01 3.89 17.58
C GLY A 225 -10.74 3.12 17.23
N GLU A 226 -9.70 3.78 16.73
CA GLU A 226 -8.44 3.15 16.34
C GLU A 226 -7.50 3.03 17.54
N THR A 227 -6.91 1.86 17.74
CA THR A 227 -5.85 1.63 18.74
C THR A 227 -4.48 1.99 18.17
N PRO A 228 -3.43 2.16 19.01
CA PRO A 228 -2.05 2.31 18.51
C PRO A 228 -1.62 1.17 17.60
N PHE A 229 -2.04 -0.08 17.93
CA PHE A 229 -1.78 -1.24 17.09
C PHE A 229 -2.44 -1.11 15.71
N PHE A 230 -3.71 -0.71 15.67
CA PHE A 230 -4.44 -0.49 14.41
C PHE A 230 -3.74 0.55 13.52
N LEU A 231 -3.30 1.67 14.10
CA LEU A 231 -2.56 2.72 13.36
C LEU A 231 -1.19 2.25 12.86
N ALA A 232 -0.48 1.41 13.63
CA ALA A 232 0.77 0.80 13.18
C ALA A 232 0.55 -0.13 11.98
N VAL A 233 -0.51 -0.92 11.99
CA VAL A 233 -0.91 -1.79 10.87
C VAL A 233 -1.30 -0.95 9.66
N GLU A 234 -2.08 0.11 9.83
CA GLU A 234 -2.47 1.00 8.74
C GLU A 234 -1.24 1.65 8.06
N GLY A 235 -0.24 2.03 8.84
CA GLY A 235 1.04 2.58 8.36
C GLY A 235 1.99 1.54 7.76
N GLY A 236 1.74 0.26 7.94
CA GLY A 236 2.64 -0.82 7.49
C GLY A 236 3.89 -1.01 8.37
N HIS A 237 3.82 -0.61 9.64
CA HIS A 237 4.96 -0.56 10.56
C HIS A 237 5.11 -1.86 11.35
N GLU A 238 5.67 -2.89 10.71
CA GLU A 238 5.77 -4.25 11.24
C GLU A 238 6.46 -4.32 12.61
N GLU A 239 7.56 -3.61 12.80
CA GLU A 239 8.29 -3.62 14.08
C GLU A 239 7.47 -2.99 15.21
N CYS A 240 6.70 -1.94 14.94
CA CYS A 240 5.78 -1.39 15.93
C CYS A 240 4.68 -2.39 16.29
N CYS A 241 4.13 -3.10 15.30
CA CYS A 241 3.12 -4.13 15.52
C CYS A 241 3.64 -5.26 16.39
N LYS A 242 4.86 -5.75 16.13
CA LYS A 242 5.52 -6.78 16.96
C LYS A 242 5.74 -6.32 18.40
N VAL A 243 6.20 -5.09 18.58
CA VAL A 243 6.43 -4.51 19.91
C VAL A 243 5.14 -4.38 20.69
N LEU A 244 4.08 -3.87 20.05
CA LEU A 244 2.77 -3.69 20.68
C LEU A 244 2.10 -5.02 21.02
N ALA A 245 2.16 -6.01 20.12
CA ALA A 245 1.65 -7.35 20.36
C ALA A 245 2.38 -8.06 21.52
N ALA A 246 3.72 -7.97 21.54
CA ALA A 246 4.54 -8.51 22.63
C ALA A 246 4.24 -7.84 23.98
N ALA A 247 3.79 -6.58 23.98
CA ALA A 247 3.36 -5.85 25.17
C ALA A 247 1.93 -6.19 25.61
N GLY A 248 1.20 -7.05 24.88
CA GLY A 248 -0.16 -7.48 25.21
C GLY A 248 -1.26 -6.63 24.59
N SER A 249 -0.98 -5.92 23.48
CA SER A 249 -2.03 -5.23 22.74
C SER A 249 -3.04 -6.22 22.17
N ASP A 250 -4.34 -5.91 22.29
CA ASP A 250 -5.39 -6.67 21.64
C ASP A 250 -5.44 -6.32 20.14
N ILE A 251 -5.04 -7.28 19.31
CA ILE A 251 -4.95 -7.15 17.85
C ILE A 251 -6.32 -7.21 17.14
N ASN A 252 -7.37 -7.59 17.87
CA ASN A 252 -8.71 -7.84 17.33
C ASN A 252 -9.69 -6.67 17.50
N ILE A 253 -9.29 -5.59 18.18
CA ILE A 253 -10.15 -4.43 18.37
C ILE A 253 -10.41 -3.75 17.01
N PRO A 254 -11.68 -3.71 16.54
CA PRO A 254 -12.02 -3.00 15.31
C PRO A 254 -12.17 -1.50 15.57
N ASN A 255 -12.08 -0.69 14.51
CA ASN A 255 -12.40 0.73 14.59
C ASN A 255 -13.92 0.98 14.64
N GLN A 256 -14.37 2.23 14.71
CA GLN A 256 -15.79 2.60 14.74
C GLN A 256 -16.59 2.14 13.51
N LEU A 257 -15.92 1.86 12.38
CA LEU A 257 -16.54 1.32 11.17
C LEU A 257 -16.57 -0.21 11.16
N ASN A 258 -16.25 -0.86 12.28
CA ASN A 258 -16.08 -2.30 12.42
C ASN A 258 -15.03 -2.91 11.48
N ILE A 259 -14.00 -2.12 11.09
CA ILE A 259 -12.88 -2.57 10.30
C ILE A 259 -11.79 -3.09 11.23
N THR A 260 -11.33 -4.33 11.00
CA THR A 260 -10.24 -4.94 11.78
C THR A 260 -8.86 -4.55 11.24
N ALA A 261 -7.82 -4.76 12.06
CA ALA A 261 -6.43 -4.60 11.65
C ALA A 261 -6.07 -5.51 10.47
N LEU A 262 -6.56 -6.78 10.47
CA LEU A 262 -6.34 -7.72 9.36
C LEU A 262 -6.95 -7.20 8.05
N GLN A 263 -8.18 -6.71 8.08
CA GLN A 263 -8.81 -6.12 6.89
C GLN A 263 -8.05 -4.91 6.37
N THR A 264 -7.52 -4.07 7.28
CA THR A 264 -6.71 -2.89 6.92
C THR A 264 -5.39 -3.30 6.30
N ALA A 265 -4.65 -4.24 6.89
CA ALA A 265 -3.41 -4.80 6.34
C ALA A 265 -3.63 -5.40 4.95
N THR A 266 -4.71 -6.15 4.81
CA THR A 266 -5.10 -6.79 3.56
C THR A 266 -5.42 -5.77 2.46
N ARG A 267 -6.22 -4.76 2.76
CA ARG A 267 -6.58 -3.68 1.82
C ARG A 267 -5.36 -2.89 1.35
N LYS A 268 -4.42 -2.64 2.26
CA LYS A 268 -3.17 -1.91 1.96
C LYS A 268 -2.10 -2.80 1.26
N GLY A 269 -2.28 -4.11 1.25
CA GLY A 269 -1.33 -5.06 0.65
C GLY A 269 -0.08 -5.32 1.49
N HIS A 270 -0.15 -5.13 2.80
CA HIS A 270 0.98 -5.37 3.73
C HIS A 270 1.14 -6.87 4.00
N ALA A 271 1.72 -7.61 3.05
CA ALA A 271 1.78 -9.09 3.10
C ALA A 271 2.50 -9.63 4.34
N SER A 272 3.62 -9.01 4.75
CA SER A 272 4.34 -9.41 5.96
C SER A 272 3.51 -9.24 7.23
N LEU A 273 2.74 -8.14 7.32
CA LEU A 273 1.83 -7.89 8.44
C LEU A 273 0.64 -8.85 8.43
N VAL A 274 0.09 -9.16 7.27
CA VAL A 274 -0.96 -10.19 7.16
C VAL A 274 -0.43 -11.53 7.67
N SER A 275 0.76 -11.95 7.25
CA SER A 275 1.38 -13.19 7.73
C SER A 275 1.65 -13.16 9.25
N PHE A 276 2.11 -12.03 9.77
CA PHE A 276 2.29 -11.82 11.21
C PHE A 276 0.97 -11.94 11.97
N LEU A 277 -0.07 -11.22 11.55
CA LEU A 277 -1.39 -11.27 12.19
C LEU A 277 -1.98 -12.69 12.18
N LEU A 278 -1.81 -13.42 11.08
CA LEU A 278 -2.25 -14.82 10.99
C LEU A 278 -1.48 -15.74 11.95
N SER A 279 -0.18 -15.49 12.19
CA SER A 279 0.63 -16.25 13.15
C SER A 279 0.27 -15.95 14.61
N GLU A 280 -0.21 -14.74 14.90
CA GLU A 280 -0.67 -14.32 16.24
C GLU A 280 -2.12 -14.73 16.54
N HIS A 281 -2.68 -15.66 15.77
CA HIS A 281 -4.04 -16.17 15.95
C HIS A 281 -5.12 -15.08 15.94
N VAL A 282 -5.00 -14.14 15.01
CA VAL A 282 -6.02 -13.13 14.79
C VAL A 282 -7.39 -13.77 14.56
N ASP A 283 -8.45 -13.15 15.07
CA ASP A 283 -9.82 -13.60 14.82
C ASP A 283 -10.18 -13.42 13.34
N LEU A 284 -10.30 -14.53 12.62
CA LEU A 284 -10.68 -14.54 11.20
C LEU A 284 -12.20 -14.33 11.01
N HIS A 285 -12.98 -14.58 12.08
CA HIS A 285 -14.44 -14.48 12.08
C HIS A 285 -14.92 -13.50 13.16
N PRO A 286 -14.72 -12.18 12.96
CA PRO A 286 -15.16 -11.19 13.94
C PRO A 286 -16.66 -11.31 14.20
N LYS A 287 -17.08 -11.09 15.46
CA LYS A 287 -18.48 -11.21 15.91
C LYS A 287 -19.47 -10.31 15.15
N VAL A 288 -18.98 -9.27 14.52
CA VAL A 288 -19.73 -8.39 13.62
C VAL A 288 -19.34 -8.78 12.20
N GLU A 289 -20.30 -9.29 11.41
CA GLU A 289 -20.05 -9.68 10.03
C GLU A 289 -19.51 -8.48 9.24
N PRO A 290 -18.25 -8.54 8.77
CA PRO A 290 -17.72 -7.50 7.91
C PRO A 290 -18.46 -7.50 6.58
N LYS A 291 -18.63 -6.34 5.98
CA LYS A 291 -19.28 -6.22 4.64
C LYS A 291 -18.55 -7.05 3.58
N GLU A 292 -17.25 -7.23 3.76
CA GLU A 292 -16.35 -7.95 2.85
C GLU A 292 -15.32 -8.73 3.69
N SER A 293 -15.08 -9.99 3.36
CA SER A 293 -14.03 -10.78 4.03
C SER A 293 -12.64 -10.25 3.66
N PRO A 294 -11.60 -10.54 4.46
CA PRO A 294 -10.22 -10.21 4.10
C PRO A 294 -9.83 -10.72 2.71
N LEU A 295 -10.31 -11.90 2.32
CA LEU A 295 -10.01 -12.46 1.01
C LEU A 295 -10.66 -11.66 -0.13
N HIS A 296 -11.89 -11.14 0.03
CA HIS A 296 -12.51 -10.24 -0.93
C HIS A 296 -11.68 -8.95 -1.10
N LEU A 297 -11.25 -8.35 0.01
CA LEU A 297 -10.43 -7.13 -0.02
C LEU A 297 -9.08 -7.35 -0.72
N ALA A 298 -8.43 -8.49 -0.47
CA ALA A 298 -7.18 -8.84 -1.13
C ALA A 298 -7.36 -9.02 -2.65
N VAL A 299 -8.43 -9.70 -3.04
CA VAL A 299 -8.78 -9.92 -4.45
C VAL A 299 -9.13 -8.61 -5.15
N LEU A 300 -9.99 -7.78 -4.53
CA LEU A 300 -10.42 -6.49 -5.08
C LEU A 300 -9.24 -5.55 -5.37
N ASN A 301 -8.21 -5.59 -4.52
CA ASN A 301 -7.01 -4.76 -4.65
C ASN A 301 -5.84 -5.45 -5.37
N ASN A 302 -6.05 -6.64 -5.93
CA ASN A 302 -5.05 -7.43 -6.66
C ASN A 302 -3.76 -7.74 -5.88
N HIS A 303 -3.89 -8.03 -4.58
CA HIS A 303 -2.76 -8.36 -3.71
C HIS A 303 -2.49 -9.87 -3.68
N VAL A 304 -1.83 -10.39 -4.72
CA VAL A 304 -1.58 -11.84 -4.93
C VAL A 304 -0.88 -12.49 -3.73
N THR A 305 0.16 -11.84 -3.18
CA THR A 305 0.91 -12.36 -2.02
C THR A 305 0.03 -12.51 -0.79
N VAL A 306 -0.85 -11.53 -0.54
CA VAL A 306 -1.79 -11.53 0.57
C VAL A 306 -2.83 -12.64 0.40
N VAL A 307 -3.37 -12.82 -0.81
CA VAL A 307 -4.29 -13.92 -1.12
C VAL A 307 -3.64 -15.26 -0.81
N ASN A 308 -2.40 -15.50 -1.25
CA ASN A 308 -1.68 -16.73 -0.97
C ASN A 308 -1.47 -16.97 0.55
N SER A 309 -1.16 -15.92 1.31
CA SER A 309 -1.04 -16.01 2.77
C SER A 309 -2.36 -16.38 3.43
N LEU A 310 -3.47 -15.75 3.03
CA LEU A 310 -4.81 -16.06 3.54
C LEU A 310 -5.25 -17.50 3.21
N LEU A 311 -5.01 -17.95 1.97
CA LEU A 311 -5.30 -19.32 1.54
C LEU A 311 -4.47 -20.34 2.31
N SER A 312 -3.19 -20.07 2.56
CA SER A 312 -2.30 -20.93 3.37
C SER A 312 -2.78 -21.04 4.82
N ALA A 313 -3.39 -19.98 5.37
CA ALA A 313 -4.00 -19.95 6.68
C ALA A 313 -5.40 -20.59 6.73
N ARG A 314 -5.85 -21.22 5.66
CA ARG A 314 -7.18 -21.84 5.51
C ARG A 314 -8.35 -20.87 5.74
N HIS A 315 -8.19 -19.63 5.30
CA HIS A 315 -9.30 -18.68 5.27
C HIS A 315 -10.42 -19.22 4.38
N ASP A 316 -11.68 -18.97 4.76
CA ASP A 316 -12.84 -19.41 3.99
C ASP A 316 -12.79 -18.83 2.56
N THR A 317 -12.61 -19.73 1.58
CA THR A 317 -12.51 -19.40 0.16
C THR A 317 -13.85 -19.00 -0.44
N ASP A 318 -14.94 -19.43 0.19
CA ASP A 318 -16.31 -19.31 -0.32
C ASP A 318 -17.16 -18.33 0.50
N ALA A 319 -16.49 -17.53 1.34
CA ALA A 319 -17.13 -16.43 2.06
C ALA A 319 -17.95 -15.54 1.09
N LEU A 320 -19.14 -15.12 1.51
CA LEU A 320 -20.03 -14.33 0.70
C LEU A 320 -20.01 -12.85 1.12
N ASP A 321 -19.92 -11.96 0.15
CA ASP A 321 -20.10 -10.52 0.36
C ASP A 321 -21.60 -10.14 0.42
N GLN A 322 -21.91 -8.84 0.51
CA GLN A 322 -23.29 -8.32 0.52
C GLN A 322 -24.06 -8.61 -0.78
N ARG A 323 -23.37 -8.88 -1.89
CA ARG A 323 -23.95 -9.27 -3.18
C ARG A 323 -24.04 -10.78 -3.34
N ARG A 324 -23.71 -11.54 -2.27
CA ARG A 324 -23.52 -12.99 -2.28
C ARG A 324 -22.48 -13.45 -3.29
N GLN A 325 -21.48 -12.62 -3.54
CA GLN A 325 -20.33 -12.96 -4.39
C GLN A 325 -19.26 -13.62 -3.54
N THR A 326 -18.64 -14.69 -4.05
CA THR A 326 -17.41 -15.25 -3.48
C THR A 326 -16.20 -14.46 -3.98
N PRO A 327 -15.02 -14.59 -3.36
CA PRO A 327 -13.78 -14.00 -3.90
C PRO A 327 -13.51 -14.39 -5.36
N LEU A 328 -13.91 -15.60 -5.77
CA LEU A 328 -13.80 -16.05 -7.16
C LEU A 328 -14.69 -15.23 -8.12
N HIS A 329 -15.90 -14.87 -7.74
CA HIS A 329 -16.76 -14.00 -8.56
C HIS A 329 -16.09 -12.65 -8.79
N VAL A 330 -15.52 -12.07 -7.74
CA VAL A 330 -14.82 -10.78 -7.83
C VAL A 330 -13.57 -10.88 -8.70
N ALA A 331 -12.75 -11.92 -8.52
CA ALA A 331 -11.56 -12.16 -9.34
C ALA A 331 -11.91 -12.37 -10.82
N ALA A 332 -13.02 -13.07 -11.08
CA ALA A 332 -13.53 -13.36 -12.42
C ALA A 332 -14.07 -12.09 -13.11
N ASP A 333 -14.78 -11.23 -12.38
CA ASP A 333 -15.30 -9.96 -12.90
C ASP A 333 -14.18 -8.97 -13.25
N LEU A 334 -13.11 -8.96 -12.46
CA LEU A 334 -11.94 -8.08 -12.66
C LEU A 334 -10.91 -8.66 -13.66
N GLY A 335 -11.01 -9.94 -14.01
CA GLY A 335 -10.08 -10.60 -14.94
C GLY A 335 -8.69 -10.86 -14.35
N HIS A 336 -8.56 -10.99 -13.04
CA HIS A 336 -7.29 -11.22 -12.35
C HIS A 336 -6.82 -12.67 -12.45
N VAL A 337 -6.12 -13.02 -13.54
CA VAL A 337 -5.68 -14.38 -13.89
C VAL A 337 -4.90 -15.07 -12.75
N GLU A 338 -3.95 -14.37 -12.11
CA GLU A 338 -3.14 -14.93 -11.03
C GLU A 338 -3.97 -15.26 -9.79
N LEU A 339 -4.94 -14.41 -9.47
CA LEU A 339 -5.83 -14.62 -8.33
C LEU A 339 -6.85 -15.73 -8.60
N VAL A 340 -7.38 -15.79 -9.81
CA VAL A 340 -8.25 -16.90 -10.24
C VAL A 340 -7.50 -18.23 -10.13
N GLU A 341 -6.25 -18.28 -10.58
CA GLU A 341 -5.41 -19.50 -10.45
C GLU A 341 -5.24 -19.92 -8.98
N ALA A 342 -4.88 -18.97 -8.11
CA ALA A 342 -4.68 -19.26 -6.69
C ALA A 342 -5.97 -19.78 -6.01
N LEU A 343 -7.11 -19.16 -6.30
CA LEU A 343 -8.41 -19.58 -5.76
C LEU A 343 -8.84 -20.96 -6.29
N LEU A 344 -8.63 -21.22 -7.59
CA LEU A 344 -8.92 -22.52 -8.19
C LEU A 344 -8.05 -23.63 -7.58
N GLN A 345 -6.76 -23.37 -7.35
CA GLN A 345 -5.87 -24.34 -6.69
C GLN A 345 -6.26 -24.60 -5.23
N ALA A 346 -6.89 -23.64 -4.56
CA ALA A 346 -7.44 -23.79 -3.22
C ALA A 346 -8.79 -24.55 -3.19
N SER A 347 -9.28 -25.03 -4.31
CA SER A 347 -10.52 -25.83 -4.43
C SER A 347 -11.77 -25.09 -3.94
N CYS A 348 -11.94 -23.82 -4.31
CA CYS A 348 -13.13 -23.04 -4.04
C CYS A 348 -14.37 -23.58 -4.77
N ASP A 349 -15.59 -23.24 -4.29
CA ASP A 349 -16.84 -23.67 -4.89
C ASP A 349 -17.12 -22.94 -6.21
N LEU A 350 -16.98 -23.67 -7.33
CA LEU A 350 -17.24 -23.18 -8.68
C LEU A 350 -18.74 -23.04 -8.98
N LYS A 351 -19.61 -23.71 -8.21
CA LYS A 351 -21.07 -23.72 -8.41
C LYS A 351 -21.80 -22.65 -7.60
N ALA A 352 -21.07 -21.91 -6.75
CA ALA A 352 -21.62 -20.80 -5.98
C ALA A 352 -22.26 -19.76 -6.91
N ILE A 353 -23.41 -19.21 -6.49
CA ILE A 353 -24.18 -18.21 -7.26
C ILE A 353 -24.33 -16.91 -6.47
N ASP A 354 -24.22 -15.80 -7.18
CA ASP A 354 -24.46 -14.47 -6.65
C ASP A 354 -25.96 -14.15 -6.46
N LYS A 355 -26.29 -12.93 -6.02
CA LYS A 355 -27.70 -12.49 -5.89
C LYS A 355 -28.49 -12.51 -7.21
N GLN A 356 -27.82 -12.51 -8.36
CA GLN A 356 -28.44 -12.56 -9.68
C GLN A 356 -28.56 -14.00 -10.21
N GLY A 357 -28.16 -15.00 -9.41
CA GLY A 357 -28.11 -16.41 -9.80
C GLY A 357 -27.00 -16.73 -10.80
N LYS A 358 -25.90 -15.95 -10.81
CA LYS A 358 -24.77 -16.10 -11.73
C LYS A 358 -23.61 -16.80 -11.05
N THR A 359 -23.00 -17.78 -11.75
CA THR A 359 -21.74 -18.40 -11.37
C THR A 359 -20.56 -17.48 -11.72
N ALA A 360 -19.37 -17.75 -11.17
CA ALA A 360 -18.13 -17.03 -11.53
C ALA A 360 -17.84 -17.15 -13.04
N LEU A 361 -18.16 -18.28 -13.66
CA LEU A 361 -18.03 -18.49 -15.12
C LEU A 361 -18.96 -17.52 -15.89
N ALA A 362 -20.21 -17.39 -15.50
CA ALA A 362 -21.14 -16.47 -16.14
C ALA A 362 -20.75 -14.99 -15.95
N VAL A 363 -20.14 -14.66 -14.81
CA VAL A 363 -19.60 -13.32 -14.55
C VAL A 363 -18.39 -13.03 -15.45
N ALA A 364 -17.42 -13.95 -15.52
CA ALA A 364 -16.23 -13.82 -16.38
C ALA A 364 -16.60 -13.66 -17.86
N SER A 365 -17.61 -14.43 -18.30
CA SER A 365 -18.13 -14.36 -19.68
C SER A 365 -18.71 -12.98 -19.99
N ARG A 366 -19.57 -12.46 -19.15
CA ARG A 366 -20.17 -11.13 -19.28
C ARG A 366 -19.12 -10.01 -19.29
N SER A 367 -18.08 -10.13 -18.46
CA SER A 367 -17.01 -9.14 -18.33
C SER A 367 -15.92 -9.30 -19.42
N ASN A 368 -16.12 -10.21 -20.36
CA ASN A 368 -15.25 -10.45 -21.52
C ASN A 368 -13.80 -10.83 -21.17
N HIS A 369 -13.60 -11.64 -20.12
CA HIS A 369 -12.29 -12.13 -19.69
C HIS A 369 -12.04 -13.56 -20.20
N SER A 370 -11.69 -13.71 -21.49
CA SER A 370 -11.57 -14.99 -22.18
C SER A 370 -10.61 -15.97 -21.50
N LEU A 371 -9.45 -15.50 -21.00
CA LEU A 371 -8.49 -16.34 -20.28
C LEU A 371 -9.09 -16.91 -18.99
N VAL A 372 -9.83 -16.08 -18.25
CA VAL A 372 -10.49 -16.51 -17.01
C VAL A 372 -11.62 -17.50 -17.30
N VAL A 373 -12.41 -17.27 -18.36
CA VAL A 373 -13.42 -18.23 -18.82
C VAL A 373 -12.79 -19.60 -19.10
N ASP A 374 -11.68 -19.64 -19.85
CA ASP A 374 -10.97 -20.90 -20.15
C ASP A 374 -10.45 -21.59 -18.88
N MET A 375 -9.93 -20.82 -17.92
CA MET A 375 -9.44 -21.34 -16.65
C MET A 375 -10.56 -21.95 -15.81
N LEU A 376 -11.69 -21.27 -15.72
CA LEU A 376 -12.87 -21.74 -14.97
C LEU A 376 -13.41 -23.03 -15.58
N ILE A 377 -13.56 -23.11 -16.90
CA ILE A 377 -14.03 -24.32 -17.58
C ILE A 377 -13.04 -25.48 -17.37
N LYS A 378 -11.74 -25.24 -17.46
CA LYS A 378 -10.71 -26.26 -17.18
C LYS A 378 -10.83 -26.78 -15.74
N ALA A 379 -11.03 -25.89 -14.77
CA ALA A 379 -11.16 -26.26 -13.37
C ALA A 379 -12.45 -27.06 -13.10
N GLU A 380 -13.62 -26.61 -13.62
CA GLU A 380 -14.88 -27.33 -13.49
C GLU A 380 -14.77 -28.76 -14.03
N ARG A 381 -14.17 -28.92 -15.22
CA ARG A 381 -13.99 -30.23 -15.85
C ARG A 381 -13.00 -31.10 -15.08
N TYR A 382 -11.91 -30.53 -14.57
CA TYR A 382 -10.93 -31.26 -13.78
C TYR A 382 -11.50 -31.74 -12.44
N TYR A 383 -12.24 -30.89 -11.72
CA TYR A 383 -12.83 -31.29 -10.45
C TYR A 383 -13.97 -32.29 -10.62
N ALA A 384 -14.80 -32.15 -11.66
CA ALA A 384 -15.81 -33.17 -11.99
C ALA A 384 -15.15 -34.53 -12.29
N TRP A 385 -14.08 -34.58 -13.08
CA TRP A 385 -13.35 -35.80 -13.33
C TRP A 385 -12.76 -36.40 -12.05
N ARG A 386 -12.21 -35.56 -11.17
CA ARG A 386 -11.64 -35.99 -9.88
C ARG A 386 -12.70 -36.56 -8.92
N GLU A 387 -13.89 -36.01 -8.90
CA GLU A 387 -15.02 -36.53 -8.12
C GLU A 387 -15.43 -37.94 -8.61
N GLU A 388 -15.43 -38.17 -9.92
CA GLU A 388 -15.81 -39.48 -10.49
C GLU A 388 -14.75 -40.56 -10.28
N HIS A 389 -13.46 -40.21 -10.31
CA HIS A 389 -12.34 -41.18 -10.36
C HIS A 389 -11.54 -41.31 -9.04
N GLY A 390 -11.78 -40.43 -8.07
CA GLY A 390 -11.05 -40.37 -6.79
C GLY A 390 -9.65 -39.76 -6.90
N GLU A 391 -9.07 -39.42 -5.73
CA GLU A 391 -7.76 -38.71 -5.68
C GLU A 391 -6.55 -39.57 -6.14
N SER A 392 -6.66 -40.89 -6.10
CA SER A 392 -5.57 -41.81 -6.45
C SER A 392 -5.46 -42.09 -7.95
N SER A 393 -6.36 -41.61 -8.79
CA SER A 393 -6.38 -41.90 -10.22
C SER A 393 -5.50 -40.98 -11.07
N ARG A 394 -4.75 -40.06 -10.47
CA ARG A 394 -3.74 -39.27 -11.16
C ARG A 394 -2.57 -40.20 -11.53
N ASP A 395 -2.30 -40.39 -12.83
CA ASP A 395 -1.16 -41.18 -13.27
C ASP A 395 0.15 -40.57 -12.71
N PRO A 396 0.93 -41.32 -11.88
CA PRO A 396 2.19 -40.79 -11.34
C PRO A 396 3.24 -40.49 -12.42
N SER A 397 3.05 -41.00 -13.63
CA SER A 397 3.93 -40.72 -14.78
C SER A 397 3.68 -39.37 -15.42
N VAL A 398 2.56 -38.71 -15.10
CA VAL A 398 2.20 -37.40 -15.65
C VAL A 398 2.79 -36.30 -14.77
N SER A 399 3.93 -35.77 -15.18
CA SER A 399 4.70 -34.75 -14.39
C SER A 399 4.27 -33.31 -14.61
N PHE A 400 3.06 -33.05 -15.16
CA PHE A 400 2.59 -31.67 -15.32
C PHE A 400 2.07 -31.10 -13.99
N PRO A 401 2.55 -29.91 -13.57
CA PRO A 401 2.00 -29.25 -12.41
C PRO A 401 0.53 -28.90 -12.67
N LEU A 402 -0.33 -29.00 -11.63
CA LEU A 402 -1.70 -28.58 -11.74
C LEU A 402 -1.76 -27.05 -11.90
N THR A 403 -2.10 -26.62 -13.09
CA THR A 403 -2.34 -25.20 -13.42
C THR A 403 -3.49 -25.10 -14.41
N PHE A 404 -4.34 -24.12 -14.25
CA PHE A 404 -5.47 -23.86 -15.15
C PHE A 404 -5.16 -22.76 -16.17
N LYS A 405 -3.99 -22.10 -16.04
CA LYS A 405 -3.51 -21.08 -16.98
C LYS A 405 -3.31 -21.66 -18.38
N GLN A 406 -3.12 -20.78 -19.32
CA GLN A 406 -2.77 -21.19 -20.68
C GLN A 406 -1.36 -21.80 -20.69
N ASP A 407 -1.26 -23.00 -21.27
CA ASP A 407 0.02 -23.68 -21.41
C ASP A 407 0.84 -23.07 -22.56
N HIS A 408 2.04 -22.61 -22.24
CA HIS A 408 3.03 -22.07 -23.19
C HIS A 408 4.30 -22.92 -23.27
N SER A 409 4.28 -24.12 -22.70
CA SER A 409 5.44 -25.00 -22.63
C SER A 409 5.96 -25.41 -24.02
N VAL A 410 7.23 -25.73 -24.08
CA VAL A 410 7.87 -26.19 -25.34
C VAL A 410 7.38 -27.59 -25.71
N GLU A 411 7.12 -28.41 -24.69
CA GLU A 411 6.68 -29.79 -24.80
C GLU A 411 5.36 -29.92 -25.55
N THR A 412 4.41 -29.04 -25.26
CA THR A 412 3.07 -29.07 -25.86
C THR A 412 2.97 -28.23 -27.14
N ARG A 413 4.01 -27.47 -27.51
CA ARG A 413 4.00 -26.57 -28.67
C ARG A 413 3.54 -27.28 -29.95
N HIS A 414 4.03 -28.50 -30.17
CA HIS A 414 3.68 -29.30 -31.35
C HIS A 414 2.18 -29.60 -31.37
N ILE A 415 1.62 -30.08 -30.27
CA ILE A 415 0.19 -30.41 -30.17
C ILE A 415 -0.65 -29.16 -30.33
N ARG A 416 -0.31 -28.06 -29.68
CA ARG A 416 -1.03 -26.77 -29.80
C ARG A 416 -1.06 -26.27 -31.24
N ARG A 417 0.04 -26.44 -32.00
CA ARG A 417 0.09 -26.09 -33.42
C ARG A 417 -0.84 -26.96 -34.24
N LEU A 418 -0.93 -28.24 -33.93
CA LEU A 418 -1.86 -29.18 -34.56
C LEU A 418 -3.31 -28.76 -34.29
N LEU A 419 -3.66 -28.44 -33.04
CA LEU A 419 -4.99 -27.97 -32.65
C LEU A 419 -5.34 -26.64 -33.30
N TRP A 420 -4.38 -25.73 -33.40
CA TRP A 420 -4.58 -24.47 -34.13
C TRP A 420 -4.91 -24.72 -35.61
N ASN A 421 -4.15 -25.58 -36.27
CA ASN A 421 -4.41 -25.95 -37.68
C ASN A 421 -5.80 -26.59 -37.84
N LEU A 422 -6.19 -27.44 -36.91
CA LEU A 422 -7.51 -28.07 -36.91
C LEU A 422 -8.62 -27.00 -36.78
N ALA A 423 -8.52 -26.10 -35.82
CA ALA A 423 -9.52 -25.07 -35.56
C ALA A 423 -9.64 -24.04 -36.69
N TYR A 424 -8.51 -23.52 -37.16
CA TYR A 424 -8.50 -22.41 -38.12
C TYR A 424 -8.64 -22.81 -39.59
N ARG A 425 -8.25 -24.06 -39.95
CA ARG A 425 -8.22 -24.50 -41.35
C ARG A 425 -9.19 -25.63 -41.69
N GLN A 426 -9.67 -26.37 -40.68
CA GLN A 426 -10.40 -27.60 -40.95
C GLN A 426 -11.84 -27.59 -40.40
N LEU A 427 -12.05 -27.03 -39.20
CA LEU A 427 -13.38 -26.96 -38.58
C LEU A 427 -14.29 -25.99 -39.34
N LYS A 428 -15.53 -26.42 -39.53
CA LYS A 428 -16.62 -25.59 -40.06
C LYS A 428 -17.43 -24.96 -38.95
N ALA A 429 -18.21 -23.92 -39.28
CA ALA A 429 -19.12 -23.31 -38.35
C ALA A 429 -20.10 -24.35 -37.75
N GLY A 430 -20.25 -24.35 -36.42
CA GLY A 430 -21.12 -25.30 -35.70
C GLY A 430 -20.48 -26.66 -35.37
N GLU A 431 -19.38 -27.04 -35.99
CA GLU A 431 -18.72 -28.34 -35.72
C GLU A 431 -18.03 -28.33 -34.33
N TRP A 432 -17.47 -27.22 -33.92
CA TRP A 432 -16.80 -27.12 -32.62
C TRP A 432 -17.75 -27.36 -31.45
N GLN A 433 -19.00 -26.88 -31.52
CA GLN A 433 -20.01 -27.13 -30.49
C GLN A 433 -20.38 -28.62 -30.40
N ARG A 434 -20.47 -29.29 -31.57
CA ARG A 434 -20.72 -30.75 -31.62
C ARG A 434 -19.55 -31.51 -30.97
N LEU A 435 -18.32 -31.14 -31.28
CA LEU A 435 -17.13 -31.70 -30.63
C LEU A 435 -17.12 -31.45 -29.14
N ALA A 436 -17.36 -30.20 -28.69
CA ALA A 436 -17.41 -29.86 -27.30
C ALA A 436 -18.45 -30.71 -26.54
N ARG A 437 -19.66 -30.89 -27.10
CA ARG A 437 -20.69 -31.75 -26.49
C ARG A 437 -20.27 -33.22 -26.42
N SER A 438 -19.60 -33.73 -27.46
CA SER A 438 -19.06 -35.10 -27.42
C SER A 438 -17.98 -35.30 -26.35
N TRP A 439 -17.32 -34.21 -25.92
CA TRP A 439 -16.35 -34.18 -24.83
C TRP A 439 -16.98 -33.78 -23.48
N ASN A 440 -18.29 -33.87 -23.35
CA ASN A 440 -19.02 -33.54 -22.13
C ASN A 440 -18.85 -32.08 -21.65
N PHE A 441 -18.69 -31.13 -22.59
CA PHE A 441 -18.87 -29.73 -22.23
C PHE A 441 -20.33 -29.44 -21.95
N THR A 442 -20.62 -28.70 -20.89
CA THR A 442 -21.99 -28.26 -20.59
C THR A 442 -22.42 -27.15 -21.55
N ASP A 443 -23.75 -26.98 -21.73
CA ASP A 443 -24.25 -25.88 -22.56
C ASP A 443 -23.88 -24.50 -21.99
N GLU A 444 -23.68 -24.38 -20.68
CA GLU A 444 -23.18 -23.15 -20.02
C GLU A 444 -21.74 -22.86 -20.44
N GLN A 445 -20.86 -23.86 -20.43
CA GLN A 445 -19.47 -23.74 -20.86
C GLN A 445 -19.36 -23.38 -22.34
N ILE A 446 -20.16 -24.01 -23.20
CA ILE A 446 -20.21 -23.70 -24.63
C ILE A 446 -20.64 -22.25 -24.86
N ARG A 447 -21.72 -21.84 -24.18
CA ARG A 447 -22.23 -20.46 -24.25
C ARG A 447 -21.19 -19.45 -23.76
N ALA A 448 -20.50 -19.72 -22.66
CA ALA A 448 -19.45 -18.86 -22.13
C ALA A 448 -18.29 -18.65 -23.10
N ILE A 449 -17.92 -19.66 -23.92
CA ILE A 449 -16.95 -19.53 -24.99
C ILE A 449 -17.49 -18.68 -26.13
N GLU A 450 -18.75 -18.89 -26.54
CA GLU A 450 -19.41 -18.19 -27.65
C GLU A 450 -19.57 -16.69 -27.40
N GLU A 451 -19.86 -16.30 -26.17
CA GLU A 451 -20.06 -14.89 -25.78
C GLU A 451 -18.80 -14.02 -25.89
N GLN A 452 -17.62 -14.63 -25.94
CA GLN A 452 -16.34 -13.89 -25.87
C GLN A 452 -15.93 -13.17 -27.17
N TRP A 453 -16.40 -13.63 -28.31
CA TRP A 453 -16.00 -13.11 -29.62
C TRP A 453 -17.20 -13.09 -30.55
N SER A 454 -17.40 -12.01 -31.28
CA SER A 454 -18.45 -11.88 -32.26
C SER A 454 -17.90 -11.71 -33.68
N GLY A 455 -18.58 -12.29 -34.66
CA GLY A 455 -18.19 -12.17 -36.06
C GLY A 455 -18.26 -13.50 -36.82
N LYS A 456 -18.24 -13.45 -38.16
CA LYS A 456 -18.39 -14.61 -39.02
C LYS A 456 -17.31 -15.68 -38.86
N GLU A 457 -16.11 -15.27 -38.44
CA GLU A 457 -14.94 -16.15 -38.29
C GLU A 457 -14.67 -16.52 -36.81
N SER A 458 -15.49 -16.04 -35.87
CA SER A 458 -15.30 -16.26 -34.42
C SER A 458 -15.33 -17.74 -34.03
N PHE A 459 -16.04 -18.58 -34.79
CA PHE A 459 -16.09 -20.03 -34.57
C PHE A 459 -14.71 -20.70 -34.58
N ARG A 460 -13.72 -20.13 -35.27
CA ARG A 460 -12.34 -20.66 -35.33
C ARG A 460 -11.64 -20.47 -33.99
N GLU A 461 -11.77 -19.29 -33.43
CA GLU A 461 -11.21 -18.99 -32.09
C GLU A 461 -11.94 -19.79 -31.00
N HIS A 462 -13.28 -19.87 -31.06
CA HIS A 462 -14.06 -20.69 -30.14
C HIS A 462 -13.65 -22.16 -30.20
N GLY A 463 -13.47 -22.69 -31.43
CA GLY A 463 -13.02 -24.05 -31.63
C GLY A 463 -11.59 -24.29 -31.09
N TYR A 464 -10.69 -23.35 -31.32
CA TYR A 464 -9.33 -23.45 -30.80
C TYR A 464 -9.29 -23.45 -29.27
N ARG A 465 -10.04 -22.58 -28.63
CA ARG A 465 -10.16 -22.52 -27.16
C ARG A 465 -10.76 -23.81 -26.59
N ALA A 466 -11.84 -24.31 -27.18
CA ALA A 466 -12.43 -25.58 -26.78
C ALA A 466 -11.43 -26.75 -26.88
N LEU A 467 -10.64 -26.80 -27.96
CA LEU A 467 -9.56 -27.77 -28.14
C LEU A 467 -8.44 -27.65 -27.11
N LEU A 468 -8.06 -26.42 -26.74
CA LEU A 468 -7.04 -26.19 -25.70
C LEU A 468 -7.56 -26.57 -24.28
N ILE A 469 -8.84 -26.33 -23.99
CA ILE A 469 -9.47 -26.77 -22.76
C ILE A 469 -9.52 -28.31 -22.71
N TRP A 470 -9.91 -28.96 -23.80
CA TRP A 470 -9.87 -30.40 -23.91
C TRP A 470 -8.46 -30.96 -23.72
N LEU A 471 -7.44 -30.35 -24.36
CA LEU A 471 -6.03 -30.74 -24.24
C LEU A 471 -5.56 -30.69 -22.79
N HIS A 472 -5.95 -29.65 -22.03
CA HIS A 472 -5.60 -29.54 -20.62
C HIS A 472 -6.08 -30.79 -19.83
N GLY A 473 -7.32 -31.20 -20.00
CA GLY A 473 -7.84 -32.42 -19.37
C GLY A 473 -7.08 -33.68 -19.84
N ALA A 474 -6.82 -33.80 -21.13
CA ALA A 474 -6.07 -34.94 -21.70
C ALA A 474 -4.64 -35.03 -21.16
N LEU A 475 -3.94 -33.93 -20.99
CA LEU A 475 -2.58 -33.89 -20.41
C LEU A 475 -2.53 -34.30 -18.95
N LEU A 476 -3.59 -34.06 -18.20
CA LEU A 476 -3.68 -34.43 -16.78
C LEU A 476 -4.08 -35.89 -16.55
N THR A 477 -4.76 -36.51 -17.54
CA THR A 477 -5.40 -37.81 -17.38
C THR A 477 -4.90 -38.89 -18.37
N GLN A 478 -4.20 -38.51 -19.44
CA GLN A 478 -3.82 -39.38 -20.53
C GLN A 478 -2.35 -39.22 -20.94
N ALA A 479 -1.65 -40.35 -21.10
CA ALA A 479 -0.23 -40.35 -21.51
C ALA A 479 0.02 -40.02 -22.99
N ALA A 480 -0.99 -40.17 -23.85
CA ALA A 480 -0.86 -40.00 -25.30
C ALA A 480 -1.98 -39.12 -25.91
N PRO A 481 -1.96 -37.79 -25.69
CA PRO A 481 -3.06 -36.90 -26.05
C PRO A 481 -3.39 -36.86 -27.54
N VAL A 482 -2.42 -37.03 -28.43
CA VAL A 482 -2.65 -37.03 -29.90
C VAL A 482 -3.40 -38.29 -30.33
N LYS A 483 -3.04 -39.47 -29.78
CA LYS A 483 -3.75 -40.70 -30.04
C LYS A 483 -5.19 -40.61 -29.51
N HIS A 484 -5.35 -40.11 -28.32
CA HIS A 484 -6.66 -39.91 -27.70
C HIS A 484 -7.53 -38.95 -28.53
N LEU A 485 -6.96 -37.85 -29.03
CA LEU A 485 -7.69 -36.91 -29.91
C LEU A 485 -8.18 -37.62 -31.19
N TYR A 486 -7.36 -38.47 -31.81
CA TYR A 486 -7.75 -39.22 -32.98
C TYR A 486 -8.96 -40.12 -32.69
N GLU A 487 -8.88 -40.91 -31.61
CA GLU A 487 -9.95 -41.82 -31.20
C GLU A 487 -11.25 -41.08 -30.88
N GLU A 488 -11.16 -39.95 -30.20
CA GLU A 488 -12.30 -39.10 -29.85
C GLU A 488 -12.96 -38.48 -31.09
N LEU A 489 -12.18 -38.00 -32.05
CA LEU A 489 -12.73 -37.45 -33.29
C LEU A 489 -13.45 -38.54 -34.13
N VAL A 490 -12.93 -39.74 -34.20
CA VAL A 490 -13.60 -40.87 -34.85
C VAL A 490 -14.90 -41.19 -34.13
N ARG A 491 -14.89 -41.27 -32.81
CA ARG A 491 -16.07 -41.55 -31.97
C ARG A 491 -17.14 -40.47 -32.09
N ALA A 492 -16.73 -39.20 -32.20
CA ALA A 492 -17.61 -38.07 -32.39
C ALA A 492 -18.21 -37.94 -33.81
N GLY A 493 -17.85 -38.81 -34.73
CA GLY A 493 -18.34 -38.80 -36.11
C GLY A 493 -17.59 -37.83 -37.05
N PHE A 494 -16.31 -37.54 -36.76
CA PHE A 494 -15.46 -36.69 -37.58
C PHE A 494 -14.24 -37.46 -38.14
N PRO A 495 -14.42 -38.57 -38.90
CA PRO A 495 -13.31 -39.39 -39.38
C PRO A 495 -12.36 -38.64 -40.32
N GLU A 496 -12.87 -37.68 -41.12
CA GLU A 496 -12.05 -36.84 -41.99
C GLU A 496 -11.06 -35.96 -41.21
N LEU A 497 -11.50 -35.41 -40.10
CA LEU A 497 -10.64 -34.60 -39.20
C LEU A 497 -9.61 -35.49 -38.51
N ALA A 498 -10.00 -36.68 -38.08
CA ALA A 498 -9.08 -37.66 -37.49
C ALA A 498 -7.96 -38.06 -38.45
N GLU A 499 -8.29 -38.36 -39.70
CA GLU A 499 -7.30 -38.74 -40.71
C GLU A 499 -6.30 -37.61 -41.01
N LYS A 500 -6.75 -36.33 -40.99
CA LYS A 500 -5.85 -35.17 -41.13
C LYS A 500 -4.87 -35.04 -39.96
N ILE A 501 -5.28 -35.41 -38.74
CA ILE A 501 -4.37 -35.46 -37.60
C ILE A 501 -3.29 -36.51 -37.79
N ARG A 502 -3.65 -37.67 -38.33
CA ARG A 502 -2.70 -38.76 -38.65
C ARG A 502 -1.67 -38.32 -39.69
N GLN A 503 -2.11 -37.67 -40.78
CA GLN A 503 -1.24 -37.12 -41.82
C GLN A 503 -0.29 -36.05 -41.29
N PHE A 504 -0.78 -35.10 -40.47
CA PHE A 504 0.05 -34.05 -39.87
C PHE A 504 1.14 -34.62 -38.95
N LYS A 505 0.86 -35.69 -38.22
CA LYS A 505 1.85 -36.40 -37.40
C LYS A 505 2.94 -37.07 -38.29
N SER A 506 2.56 -37.70 -39.39
CA SER A 506 3.53 -38.33 -40.29
C SER A 506 4.45 -37.31 -40.97
N GLU A 507 3.96 -36.14 -41.35
CA GLU A 507 4.76 -35.05 -41.91
C GLU A 507 5.73 -34.43 -40.89
N ALA A 508 5.33 -34.35 -39.60
CA ALA A 508 6.18 -33.84 -38.52
C ALA A 508 7.33 -34.82 -38.19
N ASP A 509 7.06 -36.13 -38.24
CA ASP A 509 8.04 -37.17 -37.98
C ASP A 509 9.01 -37.36 -39.19
N SER A 510 8.60 -36.99 -40.40
CA SER A 510 9.39 -37.10 -41.64
C SER A 510 10.34 -35.93 -41.90
N ARG A 511 10.25 -34.82 -41.13
CA ARG A 511 11.22 -33.73 -41.25
C ARG A 511 12.57 -34.14 -40.62
N PRO A 512 13.68 -34.08 -41.37
CA PRO A 512 14.99 -34.42 -40.81
C PRO A 512 15.30 -33.50 -39.63
N LYS A 513 15.62 -34.12 -38.47
CA LYS A 513 16.21 -33.41 -37.33
C LYS A 513 17.45 -32.69 -37.84
N LYS A 514 17.40 -31.37 -38.01
CA LYS A 514 18.61 -30.57 -38.24
C LYS A 514 19.51 -30.81 -37.02
N CYS A 515 20.54 -31.60 -37.19
CA CYS A 515 21.65 -31.73 -36.28
C CYS A 515 22.21 -30.31 -36.08
N ALA A 516 22.11 -29.78 -34.87
CA ALA A 516 22.92 -28.69 -34.46
C ALA A 516 24.33 -29.25 -34.31
N VAL A 517 25.17 -29.00 -35.29
CA VAL A 517 26.62 -29.17 -35.20
C VAL A 517 27.19 -27.78 -34.93
N SER A 518 28.01 -27.76 -33.88
CA SER A 518 28.92 -26.73 -33.34
C SER A 518 28.28 -25.59 -32.60
#